data_c5bf767dad94ee31f2fe29d10b14ef60
#
_entry.id   c5bf767dad94ee31f2fe29d10b14ef60
#
_cell.length_a   1.000
_cell.length_b   1.000
_cell.length_c   1.000
_cell.angle_alpha   90.00
_cell.angle_beta   90.00
_cell.angle_gamma   90.00
#
_symmetry.space_group_name_H-M   'P 1'
#
loop_
_entity.id
_entity.type
_entity.pdbx_description
1 polymer ?
#
loop_
_entity_poly.entity_id
_entity_poly.type
_entity_poly.pdbx_seq_one_letter_code
_entity_poly.pdbx_strand_id
1 'polypeptide(L)'
;MTERSPKICLISPTENLARRAKPLIMRRGMDVRVEVAELEAAVSLAKRLLTQNDYLFISRRGTRDLLRKSLNIQVVNIPGEASDYIPAIQQLRHERGLIAFFSFEEEISNELRTICYLLDLKMKHYCFSDSLSCQSAVQQAVADGAAWGLGGIVSERFAKLYDLPYLRVESSDASILHALDIAQQLYVTQQENARQQEQLQIQLERYQNILDYTHDAIVAIDENGRISTTNQIAEQMLRPAQPPFAGQPIEEVLPNT
;
A
#
# COMPACT_ATOMS: atom_id res chain seq x y z
N MET A 1 12.26 -20.27 14.13
CA MET A 1 11.96 -18.86 13.82
C MET A 1 10.47 -18.70 14.00
N THR A 2 10.02 -17.87 14.93
CA THR A 2 8.60 -17.55 15.12
C THR A 2 8.11 -16.81 13.90
N GLU A 3 7.21 -17.42 13.12
CA GLU A 3 6.52 -16.77 11.99
C GLU A 3 5.90 -15.47 12.48
N ARG A 4 6.39 -14.36 11.94
CA ARG A 4 5.77 -13.05 12.13
C ARG A 4 4.63 -12.95 11.15
N SER A 5 3.43 -13.35 11.56
CA SER A 5 2.24 -13.07 10.75
C SER A 5 2.13 -11.56 10.54
N PRO A 6 1.97 -11.09 9.30
CA PRO A 6 1.79 -9.66 9.04
C PRO A 6 0.58 -9.14 9.79
N LYS A 7 0.68 -7.95 10.37
CA LYS A 7 -0.39 -7.28 11.10
C LYS A 7 -0.90 -6.10 10.30
N ILE A 8 -2.14 -5.71 10.51
CA ILE A 8 -2.69 -4.49 9.89
C ILE A 8 -2.49 -3.32 10.86
N CYS A 9 -2.01 -2.19 10.34
CA CYS A 9 -1.89 -0.96 11.13
C CYS A 9 -2.46 0.24 10.36
N LEU A 10 -3.47 0.88 10.95
CA LEU A 10 -3.98 2.16 10.48
C LEU A 10 -3.15 3.30 11.07
N ILE A 11 -2.37 3.98 10.24
CA ILE A 11 -1.72 5.24 10.62
C ILE A 11 -2.62 6.39 10.18
N SER A 12 -3.33 6.94 11.14
CA SER A 12 -4.28 8.01 10.94
C SER A 12 -3.59 9.38 11.01
N PRO A 13 -3.75 10.25 10.00
CA PRO A 13 -3.20 11.60 10.07
C PRO A 13 -3.93 12.51 11.08
N THR A 14 -5.10 12.11 11.57
CA THR A 14 -5.90 12.91 12.52
C THR A 14 -6.51 12.06 13.63
N GLU A 15 -6.66 12.64 14.82
CA GLU A 15 -7.37 12.01 15.94
C GLU A 15 -8.84 11.70 15.60
N ASN A 16 -9.48 12.56 14.80
CA ASN A 16 -10.88 12.36 14.40
C ASN A 16 -11.05 11.09 13.55
N LEU A 17 -10.19 10.89 12.56
CA LEU A 17 -10.21 9.67 11.73
C LEU A 17 -9.93 8.42 12.60
N ALA A 18 -8.94 8.48 13.49
CA ALA A 18 -8.63 7.37 14.40
C ALA A 18 -9.82 7.01 15.30
N ARG A 19 -10.48 8.02 15.87
CA ARG A 19 -11.67 7.84 16.72
C ARG A 19 -12.85 7.22 15.97
N ARG A 20 -13.05 7.61 14.70
CA ARG A 20 -14.10 7.04 13.84
C ARG A 20 -13.79 5.63 13.38
N ALA A 21 -12.53 5.32 13.10
CA ALA A 21 -12.10 4.00 12.62
C ALA A 21 -12.23 2.91 13.70
N LYS A 22 -11.93 3.21 14.97
CA LYS A 22 -11.96 2.23 16.07
C LYS A 22 -13.27 1.44 16.18
N PRO A 23 -14.46 2.06 16.26
CA PRO A 23 -15.71 1.31 16.34
C PRO A 23 -16.02 0.50 15.06
N LEU A 24 -15.59 0.96 13.89
CA LEU A 24 -15.76 0.24 12.63
C LEU A 24 -14.89 -1.02 12.59
N ILE A 25 -13.64 -0.91 13.04
CA ILE A 25 -12.70 -2.04 13.18
C ILE A 25 -13.30 -3.09 14.14
N MET A 26 -13.81 -2.67 15.30
CA MET A 26 -14.43 -3.57 16.29
C MET A 26 -15.66 -4.29 15.70
N ARG A 27 -16.52 -3.57 14.98
CA ARG A 27 -17.71 -4.18 14.33
C ARG A 27 -17.35 -5.22 13.28
N ARG A 28 -16.21 -5.07 12.61
CA ARG A 28 -15.69 -6.04 11.62
C ARG A 28 -14.92 -7.21 12.25
N GLY A 29 -14.67 -7.17 13.56
CA GLY A 29 -13.88 -8.19 14.26
C GLY A 29 -12.43 -8.27 13.76
N MET A 30 -11.88 -7.17 13.23
CA MET A 30 -10.53 -7.10 12.70
C MET A 30 -9.51 -6.77 13.79
N ASP A 31 -8.34 -7.41 13.73
CA ASP A 31 -7.18 -7.03 14.57
C ASP A 31 -6.36 -5.98 13.83
N VAL A 32 -6.70 -4.71 14.04
CA VAL A 32 -6.04 -3.55 13.42
C VAL A 32 -5.52 -2.63 14.51
N ARG A 33 -4.22 -2.42 14.53
CA ARG A 33 -3.57 -1.41 15.35
C ARG A 33 -3.89 -0.02 14.81
N VAL A 34 -4.29 0.93 15.66
CA VAL A 34 -4.60 2.31 15.26
C VAL A 34 -3.63 3.26 15.94
N GLU A 35 -2.87 3.96 15.14
CA GLU A 35 -1.88 4.96 15.57
C GLU A 35 -2.20 6.31 14.93
N VAL A 36 -1.84 7.40 15.60
CA VAL A 36 -2.02 8.75 15.07
C VAL A 36 -0.67 9.36 14.78
N ALA A 37 -0.40 9.60 13.51
CA ALA A 37 0.81 10.28 13.05
C ALA A 37 0.60 10.85 11.64
N GLU A 38 1.19 12.00 11.35
CA GLU A 38 1.07 12.74 10.10
C GLU A 38 2.45 12.86 9.43
N LEU A 39 2.48 12.71 8.09
CA LEU A 39 3.65 12.94 7.25
C LEU A 39 4.94 12.28 7.77
N GLU A 40 5.98 13.04 8.08
CA GLU A 40 7.30 12.55 8.50
C GLU A 40 7.24 11.78 9.84
N ALA A 41 6.34 12.19 10.75
CA ALA A 41 6.11 11.47 12.00
C ALA A 41 5.54 10.07 11.74
N ALA A 42 4.66 9.94 10.73
CA ALA A 42 4.12 8.64 10.30
C ALA A 42 5.21 7.73 9.72
N VAL A 43 6.15 8.28 8.94
CA VAL A 43 7.31 7.52 8.40
C VAL A 43 8.19 7.01 9.54
N SER A 44 8.50 7.86 10.52
CA SER A 44 9.31 7.49 11.69
C SER A 44 8.63 6.39 12.52
N LEU A 45 7.31 6.50 12.71
CA LEU A 45 6.50 5.51 13.40
C LEU A 45 6.49 4.18 12.65
N ALA A 46 6.23 4.21 11.33
CA ALA A 46 6.18 3.00 10.50
C ALA A 46 7.53 2.27 10.47
N LYS A 47 8.66 3.00 10.35
CA LYS A 47 10.01 2.41 10.47
C LYS A 47 10.17 1.64 11.78
N ARG A 48 9.78 2.23 12.90
CA ARG A 48 9.86 1.59 14.23
C ARG A 48 8.96 0.36 14.32
N LEU A 49 7.77 0.39 13.73
CA LEU A 49 6.86 -0.75 13.74
C LEU A 49 7.40 -1.91 12.89
N LEU A 50 7.99 -1.63 11.73
CA LEU A 50 8.59 -2.63 10.84
C LEU A 50 9.80 -3.34 11.46
N THR A 51 10.49 -2.74 12.45
CA THR A 51 11.53 -3.46 13.20
C THR A 51 10.97 -4.52 14.15
N GLN A 52 9.70 -4.41 14.51
CA GLN A 52 9.04 -5.31 15.46
C GLN A 52 8.28 -6.45 14.77
N ASN A 53 7.56 -6.12 13.70
CA ASN A 53 6.75 -7.05 12.91
C ASN A 53 6.57 -6.53 11.49
N ASP A 54 6.14 -7.43 10.60
CA ASP A 54 5.64 -7.03 9.29
C ASP A 54 4.23 -6.47 9.44
N TYR A 55 4.00 -5.29 8.85
CA TYR A 55 2.72 -4.63 8.89
C TYR A 55 2.22 -4.28 7.49
N LEU A 56 0.95 -4.57 7.23
CA LEU A 56 0.20 -3.94 6.14
C LEU A 56 -0.37 -2.62 6.68
N PHE A 57 0.09 -1.50 6.12
CA PHE A 57 -0.35 -0.19 6.56
C PHE A 57 -1.58 0.29 5.79
N ILE A 58 -2.45 0.99 6.51
CA ILE A 58 -3.55 1.77 5.95
C ILE A 58 -3.27 3.23 6.30
N SER A 59 -3.39 4.15 5.35
CA SER A 59 -3.31 5.57 5.64
C SER A 59 -4.06 6.38 4.57
N ARG A 60 -4.11 7.70 4.76
CA ARG A 60 -4.87 8.59 3.87
C ARG A 60 -3.95 9.53 3.12
N ARG A 61 -4.18 9.65 1.79
CA ARG A 61 -3.61 10.69 0.90
C ARG A 61 -2.11 10.94 1.10
N GLY A 62 -1.71 12.19 1.37
CA GLY A 62 -0.31 12.58 1.47
C GLY A 62 0.53 11.78 2.46
N THR A 63 -0.01 11.39 3.62
CA THR A 63 0.67 10.48 4.55
C THR A 63 0.90 9.11 3.93
N ARG A 64 -0.11 8.55 3.23
CA ARG A 64 0.03 7.29 2.49
C ARG A 64 1.11 7.38 1.42
N ASP A 65 1.13 8.45 0.63
CA ASP A 65 2.08 8.61 -0.47
C ASP A 65 3.51 8.79 0.04
N LEU A 66 3.67 9.51 1.14
CA LEU A 66 4.96 9.68 1.81
C LEU A 66 5.47 8.35 2.38
N LEU A 67 4.61 7.55 3.02
CA LEU A 67 4.95 6.21 3.51
C LEU A 67 5.43 5.30 2.36
N ARG A 68 4.69 5.27 1.24
CA ARG A 68 5.07 4.47 0.06
C ARG A 68 6.42 4.88 -0.51
N LYS A 69 6.63 6.18 -0.73
CA LYS A 69 7.87 6.70 -1.32
C LYS A 69 9.08 6.50 -0.40
N SER A 70 8.91 6.76 0.91
CA SER A 70 10.02 6.74 1.87
C SER A 70 10.45 5.34 2.30
N LEU A 71 9.53 4.36 2.29
CA LEU A 71 9.77 3.02 2.82
C LEU A 71 9.71 1.93 1.75
N ASN A 72 9.32 2.27 0.53
CA ASN A 72 9.07 1.32 -0.57
C ASN A 72 8.16 0.16 -0.17
N ILE A 73 7.09 0.45 0.56
CA ILE A 73 6.12 -0.52 1.06
C ILE A 73 4.74 -0.32 0.43
N GLN A 74 3.94 -1.38 0.45
CA GLN A 74 2.53 -1.28 0.08
C GLN A 74 1.74 -0.63 1.23
N VAL A 75 0.93 0.39 0.91
CA VAL A 75 0.05 1.07 1.87
C VAL A 75 -1.34 1.18 1.25
N VAL A 76 -2.34 0.66 1.94
CA VAL A 76 -3.74 0.78 1.53
C VAL A 76 -4.21 2.22 1.71
N ASN A 77 -4.84 2.76 0.68
CA ASN A 77 -5.37 4.12 0.72
C ASN A 77 -6.78 4.14 1.31
N ILE A 78 -7.04 5.09 2.22
CA ILE A 78 -8.42 5.49 2.51
C ILE A 78 -8.84 6.43 1.39
N PRO A 79 -9.73 6.02 0.47
CA PRO A 79 -10.07 6.81 -0.70
C PRO A 79 -10.79 8.10 -0.31
N GLY A 80 -10.79 9.08 -1.19
CA GLY A 80 -11.66 10.24 -1.10
C GLY A 80 -12.93 9.96 -1.90
N GLU A 81 -13.99 9.52 -1.24
CA GLU A 81 -15.26 9.24 -1.89
C GLU A 81 -16.19 10.48 -1.91
N ALA A 82 -17.18 10.48 -2.80
CA ALA A 82 -18.17 11.58 -2.87
C ALA A 82 -18.87 11.82 -1.52
N SER A 83 -19.10 10.76 -0.75
CA SER A 83 -19.67 10.82 0.59
C SER A 83 -18.87 11.64 1.59
N ASP A 84 -17.55 11.77 1.40
CA ASP A 84 -16.68 12.56 2.26
C ASP A 84 -16.95 14.08 2.12
N TYR A 85 -17.37 14.48 0.94
CA TYR A 85 -17.57 15.90 0.58
C TYR A 85 -18.98 16.40 0.88
N ILE A 86 -19.98 15.51 0.94
CA ILE A 86 -21.39 15.89 1.11
C ILE A 86 -21.61 16.81 2.30
N PRO A 87 -21.08 16.57 3.52
CA PRO A 87 -21.33 17.46 4.66
C PRO A 87 -20.80 18.88 4.45
N ALA A 88 -19.65 19.02 3.81
CA ALA A 88 -19.06 20.32 3.50
C ALA A 88 -19.82 21.03 2.38
N ILE A 89 -20.19 20.31 1.33
CA ILE A 89 -20.98 20.85 0.20
C ILE A 89 -22.36 21.30 0.67
N GLN A 90 -23.00 20.60 1.60
CA GLN A 90 -24.26 21.04 2.17
C GLN A 90 -24.18 22.38 2.87
N GLN A 91 -23.06 22.69 3.53
CA GLN A 91 -22.83 24.00 4.13
C GLN A 91 -22.61 25.10 3.08
N LEU A 92 -22.00 24.73 1.94
CA LEU A 92 -21.67 25.66 0.86
C LEU A 92 -22.81 25.84 -0.17
N ARG A 93 -23.93 25.13 -0.04
CA ARG A 93 -25.00 25.12 -1.06
C ARG A 93 -25.61 26.48 -1.42
N HIS A 94 -25.48 27.45 -0.53
CA HIS A 94 -26.00 28.82 -0.74
C HIS A 94 -24.90 29.83 -1.08
N GLU A 95 -23.65 29.38 -1.09
CA GLU A 95 -22.51 30.23 -1.43
C GLU A 95 -22.47 30.50 -2.94
N ARG A 96 -22.20 31.77 -3.31
CA ARG A 96 -22.11 32.19 -4.71
C ARG A 96 -20.70 32.53 -5.14
N GLY A 97 -19.76 32.58 -4.18
CA GLY A 97 -18.35 32.86 -4.41
C GLY A 97 -17.60 31.65 -4.98
N LEU A 98 -16.36 31.89 -5.36
CA LEU A 98 -15.46 30.85 -5.81
C LEU A 98 -15.09 29.95 -4.60
N ILE A 99 -15.26 28.64 -4.75
CA ILE A 99 -14.80 27.62 -3.79
C ILE A 99 -13.48 27.06 -4.29
N ALA A 100 -12.42 27.20 -3.50
CA ALA A 100 -11.12 26.61 -3.77
C ALA A 100 -11.06 25.20 -3.20
N PHE A 101 -10.95 24.19 -4.04
CA PHE A 101 -10.78 22.80 -3.62
C PHE A 101 -9.31 22.43 -3.67
N PHE A 102 -8.77 21.97 -2.53
CA PHE A 102 -7.36 21.62 -2.37
C PHE A 102 -7.19 20.11 -2.22
N SER A 103 -6.37 19.48 -3.07
CA SER A 103 -6.05 18.06 -2.95
C SER A 103 -4.64 17.73 -3.41
N PHE A 104 -4.16 16.52 -3.01
CA PHE A 104 -2.92 15.92 -3.53
C PHE A 104 -3.13 15.25 -4.90
N GLU A 105 -4.37 15.05 -5.31
CA GLU A 105 -4.73 14.42 -6.58
C GLU A 105 -4.70 15.46 -7.70
N GLU A 106 -4.21 15.09 -8.87
CA GLU A 106 -4.15 15.99 -10.04
C GLU A 106 -5.54 16.25 -10.64
N GLU A 107 -6.47 15.31 -10.42
CA GLU A 107 -7.84 15.43 -10.95
C GLU A 107 -8.89 15.33 -9.84
N ILE A 108 -9.99 16.04 -10.06
CA ILE A 108 -11.19 15.92 -9.22
C ILE A 108 -12.02 14.74 -9.72
N SER A 109 -12.59 13.95 -8.80
CA SER A 109 -13.51 12.89 -9.18
C SER A 109 -14.72 13.41 -9.95
N ASN A 110 -15.20 12.62 -10.91
CA ASN A 110 -16.36 13.02 -11.73
C ASN A 110 -17.61 13.19 -10.87
N GLU A 111 -17.75 12.42 -9.80
CA GLU A 111 -18.86 12.52 -8.86
C GLU A 111 -18.88 13.87 -8.16
N LEU A 112 -17.73 14.33 -7.65
CA LEU A 112 -17.63 15.63 -6.98
C LEU A 112 -17.90 16.77 -7.98
N ARG A 113 -17.36 16.65 -9.20
CA ARG A 113 -17.61 17.62 -10.27
C ARG A 113 -19.09 17.71 -10.64
N THR A 114 -19.75 16.55 -10.75
CA THR A 114 -21.20 16.45 -11.02
C THR A 114 -22.02 17.07 -9.90
N ILE A 115 -21.69 16.79 -8.63
CA ILE A 115 -22.40 17.37 -7.47
C ILE A 115 -22.29 18.90 -7.49
N CYS A 116 -21.09 19.44 -7.72
CA CYS A 116 -20.89 20.89 -7.80
C CYS A 116 -21.66 21.52 -8.94
N TYR A 117 -21.70 20.87 -10.10
CA TYR A 117 -22.48 21.32 -11.25
C TYR A 117 -23.98 21.34 -10.95
N LEU A 118 -24.54 20.27 -10.36
CA LEU A 118 -25.97 20.19 -10.01
C LEU A 118 -26.40 21.23 -8.97
N LEU A 119 -25.48 21.66 -8.11
CA LEU A 119 -25.74 22.66 -7.06
C LEU A 119 -25.34 24.09 -7.47
N ASP A 120 -24.96 24.32 -8.74
CA ASP A 120 -24.49 25.59 -9.27
C ASP A 120 -23.34 26.22 -8.42
N LEU A 121 -22.43 25.37 -7.92
CA LEU A 121 -21.27 25.78 -7.14
C LEU A 121 -20.08 26.07 -8.05
N LYS A 122 -19.51 27.26 -7.95
CA LYS A 122 -18.29 27.66 -8.67
C LYS A 122 -17.08 27.09 -7.93
N MET A 123 -16.53 25.96 -8.40
CA MET A 123 -15.38 25.31 -7.78
C MET A 123 -14.16 25.36 -8.72
N LYS A 124 -12.99 25.74 -8.17
CA LYS A 124 -11.70 25.64 -8.84
C LYS A 124 -10.77 24.74 -8.03
N HIS A 125 -10.11 23.83 -8.72
CA HIS A 125 -9.19 22.87 -8.12
C HIS A 125 -7.76 23.43 -8.07
N TYR A 126 -7.11 23.27 -6.92
CA TYR A 126 -5.73 23.61 -6.66
C TYR A 126 -5.01 22.37 -6.16
N CYS A 127 -4.21 21.75 -7.03
CA CYS A 127 -3.41 20.58 -6.72
C CYS A 127 -2.10 20.99 -6.04
N PHE A 128 -1.61 20.14 -5.14
CA PHE A 128 -0.31 20.30 -4.47
C PHE A 128 0.30 18.94 -4.13
N SER A 129 1.64 18.88 -4.06
CA SER A 129 2.37 17.63 -3.77
C SER A 129 3.05 17.62 -2.39
N ASP A 130 3.28 18.78 -1.82
CA ASP A 130 3.99 18.97 -0.54
C ASP A 130 3.49 20.22 0.19
N SER A 131 4.10 20.52 1.34
CA SER A 131 3.70 21.65 2.18
C SER A 131 3.96 23.01 1.51
N LEU A 132 5.05 23.15 0.75
CA LEU A 132 5.39 24.43 0.09
C LEU A 132 4.45 24.71 -1.08
N SER A 133 4.23 23.70 -1.93
CA SER A 133 3.26 23.81 -3.05
C SER A 133 1.84 24.03 -2.54
N CYS A 134 1.48 23.45 -1.37
CA CYS A 134 0.19 23.72 -0.74
C CYS A 134 0.04 25.18 -0.31
N GLN A 135 1.07 25.77 0.29
CA GLN A 135 1.07 27.19 0.64
C GLN A 135 0.86 28.07 -0.59
N SER A 136 1.61 27.82 -1.66
CA SER A 136 1.48 28.54 -2.93
C SER A 136 0.08 28.39 -3.54
N ALA A 137 -0.50 27.19 -3.47
CA ALA A 137 -1.84 26.91 -3.95
C ALA A 137 -2.91 27.70 -3.17
N VAL A 138 -2.77 27.83 -1.84
CA VAL A 138 -3.68 28.61 -1.02
C VAL A 138 -3.52 30.11 -1.31
N GLN A 139 -2.30 30.62 -1.46
CA GLN A 139 -2.05 32.02 -1.85
C GLN A 139 -2.71 32.33 -3.22
N GLN A 140 -2.56 31.43 -4.20
CA GLN A 140 -3.17 31.58 -5.50
C GLN A 140 -4.71 31.59 -5.42
N ALA A 141 -5.30 30.72 -4.58
CA ALA A 141 -6.75 30.69 -4.40
C ALA A 141 -7.28 32.01 -3.80
N VAL A 142 -6.56 32.57 -2.82
CA VAL A 142 -6.90 33.88 -2.25
C VAL A 142 -6.77 35.01 -3.31
N ALA A 143 -5.71 35.00 -4.12
CA ALA A 143 -5.51 35.95 -5.21
C ALA A 143 -6.61 35.83 -6.30
N ASP A 144 -7.10 34.61 -6.56
CA ASP A 144 -8.22 34.35 -7.48
C ASP A 144 -9.59 34.77 -6.90
N GLY A 145 -9.62 35.24 -5.65
CA GLY A 145 -10.85 35.68 -4.98
C GLY A 145 -11.71 34.54 -4.43
N ALA A 146 -11.11 33.45 -4.01
CA ALA A 146 -11.84 32.37 -3.37
C ALA A 146 -12.55 32.86 -2.10
N ALA A 147 -13.86 32.59 -2.00
CA ALA A 147 -14.66 32.89 -0.81
C ALA A 147 -14.53 31.80 0.25
N TRP A 148 -14.29 30.57 -0.17
CA TRP A 148 -14.16 29.40 0.69
C TRP A 148 -13.07 28.47 0.21
N GLY A 149 -12.37 27.83 1.15
CA GLY A 149 -11.49 26.69 0.92
C GLY A 149 -12.15 25.37 1.34
N LEU A 150 -11.89 24.31 0.59
CA LEU A 150 -12.37 22.95 0.84
C LEU A 150 -11.23 21.96 0.64
N GLY A 151 -10.95 21.08 1.61
CA GLY A 151 -9.89 20.07 1.48
C GLY A 151 -9.43 19.45 2.78
N GLY A 152 -8.16 19.02 2.84
CA GLY A 152 -7.59 18.33 3.98
C GLY A 152 -6.97 19.24 5.05
N ILE A 153 -6.32 18.61 6.04
CA ILE A 153 -5.72 19.31 7.19
C ILE A 153 -4.52 20.20 6.78
N VAL A 154 -3.74 19.79 5.78
CA VAL A 154 -2.56 20.55 5.35
C VAL A 154 -2.98 21.91 4.78
N SER A 155 -3.93 21.91 3.86
CA SER A 155 -4.45 23.15 3.25
C SER A 155 -5.28 23.99 4.23
N GLU A 156 -5.96 23.36 5.21
CA GLU A 156 -6.62 24.11 6.30
C GLU A 156 -5.64 24.97 7.10
N ARG A 157 -4.44 24.43 7.36
CA ARG A 157 -3.39 25.13 8.12
C ARG A 157 -2.96 26.43 7.43
N PHE A 158 -2.78 26.36 6.11
CA PHE A 158 -2.44 27.54 5.30
C PHE A 158 -3.65 28.45 5.05
N ALA A 159 -4.86 27.91 4.89
CA ALA A 159 -6.07 28.71 4.77
C ALA A 159 -6.27 29.62 5.98
N LYS A 160 -6.02 29.12 7.19
CA LYS A 160 -6.02 29.92 8.43
C LYS A 160 -4.96 31.03 8.45
N LEU A 161 -3.80 30.80 7.85
CA LEU A 161 -2.72 31.79 7.78
C LEU A 161 -3.08 32.95 6.85
N TYR A 162 -3.90 32.69 5.83
CA TYR A 162 -4.34 33.69 4.83
C TYR A 162 -5.80 34.13 5.01
N ASP A 163 -6.38 33.89 6.20
CA ASP A 163 -7.77 34.26 6.56
C ASP A 163 -8.83 33.77 5.56
N LEU A 164 -8.56 32.64 4.86
CA LEU A 164 -9.52 32.03 3.95
C LEU A 164 -10.48 31.14 4.77
N PRO A 165 -11.80 31.42 4.78
CA PRO A 165 -12.79 30.53 5.38
C PRO A 165 -12.65 29.12 4.81
N TYR A 166 -12.66 28.09 5.69
CA TYR A 166 -12.27 26.74 5.27
C TYR A 166 -13.18 25.67 5.87
N LEU A 167 -13.56 24.72 5.02
CA LEU A 167 -14.25 23.50 5.42
C LEU A 167 -13.34 22.30 5.22
N ARG A 168 -13.09 21.57 6.30
CA ARG A 168 -12.29 20.36 6.24
C ARG A 168 -13.12 19.15 5.77
N VAL A 169 -12.57 18.44 4.79
CA VAL A 169 -13.12 17.16 4.32
C VAL A 169 -12.60 16.03 5.19
N GLU A 170 -13.50 15.36 5.86
CA GLU A 170 -13.23 14.20 6.69
C GLU A 170 -13.61 12.91 5.96
N SER A 171 -12.93 11.79 6.24
CA SER A 171 -13.34 10.51 5.69
C SER A 171 -14.69 10.06 6.26
N SER A 172 -15.58 9.64 5.40
CA SER A 172 -16.84 9.00 5.77
C SER A 172 -16.58 7.61 6.36
N ASP A 173 -17.57 7.04 7.05
CA ASP A 173 -17.49 5.66 7.50
C ASP A 173 -17.40 4.68 6.33
N ALA A 174 -18.02 5.01 5.18
CA ALA A 174 -17.92 4.23 3.95
C ALA A 174 -16.49 4.15 3.43
N SER A 175 -15.80 5.29 3.31
CA SER A 175 -14.39 5.35 2.87
C SER A 175 -13.46 4.57 3.81
N ILE A 176 -13.71 4.64 5.12
CA ILE A 176 -12.92 3.89 6.10
C ILE A 176 -13.18 2.38 5.95
N LEU A 177 -14.44 1.96 5.87
CA LEU A 177 -14.82 0.56 5.71
C LEU A 177 -14.27 -0.01 4.40
N HIS A 178 -14.33 0.72 3.31
CA HIS A 178 -13.76 0.32 2.03
C HIS A 178 -12.25 0.03 2.15
N ALA A 179 -11.49 0.91 2.81
CA ALA A 179 -10.06 0.68 3.03
C ALA A 179 -9.79 -0.51 3.96
N LEU A 180 -10.62 -0.74 4.97
CA LEU A 180 -10.51 -1.90 5.86
C LEU A 180 -10.78 -3.21 5.10
N ASP A 181 -11.80 -3.24 4.24
CA ASP A 181 -12.14 -4.42 3.42
C ASP A 181 -10.99 -4.76 2.45
N ILE A 182 -10.42 -3.77 1.76
CA ILE A 182 -9.24 -3.97 0.92
C ILE A 182 -8.05 -4.49 1.74
N ALA A 183 -7.79 -3.90 2.91
CA ALA A 183 -6.68 -4.34 3.76
C ALA A 183 -6.87 -5.77 4.24
N GLN A 184 -8.09 -6.17 4.58
CA GLN A 184 -8.40 -7.55 4.98
C GLN A 184 -8.17 -8.53 3.83
N GLN A 185 -8.61 -8.21 2.62
CA GLN A 185 -8.40 -9.05 1.44
C GLN A 185 -6.91 -9.23 1.14
N LEU A 186 -6.15 -8.13 1.13
CA LEU A 186 -4.70 -8.18 0.91
C LEU A 186 -3.98 -8.98 1.99
N TYR A 187 -4.38 -8.82 3.25
CA TYR A 187 -3.82 -9.54 4.38
C TYR A 187 -4.03 -11.06 4.23
N VAL A 188 -5.25 -11.48 3.92
CA VAL A 188 -5.58 -12.90 3.70
C VAL A 188 -4.77 -13.46 2.53
N THR A 189 -4.73 -12.75 1.39
CA THR A 189 -3.97 -13.17 0.21
C THR A 189 -2.46 -13.30 0.51
N GLN A 190 -1.89 -12.36 1.27
CA GLN A 190 -0.48 -12.45 1.67
C GLN A 190 -0.20 -13.67 2.57
N GLN A 191 -1.10 -13.96 3.50
CA GLN A 191 -0.97 -15.15 4.35
C GLN A 191 -1.08 -16.46 3.55
N GLU A 192 -2.02 -16.54 2.61
CA GLU A 192 -2.18 -17.71 1.74
C GLU A 192 -0.94 -17.93 0.87
N ASN A 193 -0.42 -16.86 0.25
CA ASN A 193 0.80 -16.93 -0.55
C ASN A 193 2.01 -17.37 0.29
N ALA A 194 2.16 -16.83 1.50
CA ALA A 194 3.25 -17.24 2.41
C ALA A 194 3.16 -18.72 2.78
N ARG A 195 1.96 -19.23 3.10
CA ARG A 195 1.73 -20.67 3.37
C ARG A 195 2.03 -21.55 2.16
N GLN A 196 1.63 -21.14 0.96
CA GLN A 196 1.92 -21.88 -0.25
C GLN A 196 3.43 -21.95 -0.54
N GLN A 197 4.13 -20.83 -0.38
CA GLN A 197 5.59 -20.80 -0.52
C GLN A 197 6.30 -21.69 0.48
N GLU A 198 5.88 -21.69 1.73
CA GLU A 198 6.42 -22.56 2.77
C GLU A 198 6.18 -24.05 2.44
N GLN A 199 4.96 -24.40 2.03
CA GLN A 199 4.64 -25.77 1.62
C GLN A 199 5.49 -26.24 0.43
N LEU A 200 5.67 -25.35 -0.57
CA LEU A 200 6.51 -25.66 -1.72
C LEU A 200 7.98 -25.85 -1.31
N GLN A 201 8.48 -25.01 -0.41
CA GLN A 201 9.84 -25.12 0.12
C GLN A 201 10.04 -26.46 0.85
N ILE A 202 9.10 -26.85 1.72
CA ILE A 202 9.13 -28.14 2.41
C ILE A 202 9.11 -29.30 1.42
N GLN A 203 8.32 -29.23 0.36
CA GLN A 203 8.28 -30.26 -0.67
C GLN A 203 9.62 -30.36 -1.41
N LEU A 204 10.21 -29.23 -1.81
CA LEU A 204 11.52 -29.20 -2.46
C LEU A 204 12.61 -29.81 -1.57
N GLU A 205 12.63 -29.47 -0.29
CA GLU A 205 13.58 -30.05 0.67
C GLU A 205 13.38 -31.57 0.81
N ARG A 206 12.14 -32.04 0.83
CA ARG A 206 11.85 -33.48 0.85
C ARG A 206 12.33 -34.20 -0.41
N TYR A 207 12.11 -33.62 -1.60
CA TYR A 207 12.60 -34.20 -2.84
C TYR A 207 14.13 -34.25 -2.87
N GLN A 208 14.81 -33.18 -2.46
CA GLN A 208 16.27 -33.15 -2.37
C GLN A 208 16.78 -34.22 -1.42
N ASN A 209 16.18 -34.33 -0.22
CA ASN A 209 16.55 -35.33 0.73
C ASN A 209 16.36 -36.78 0.18
N ILE A 210 15.24 -37.05 -0.53
CA ILE A 210 15.03 -38.35 -1.15
C ILE A 210 16.12 -38.66 -2.16
N LEU A 211 16.48 -37.70 -3.02
CA LEU A 211 17.54 -37.87 -4.02
C LEU A 211 18.90 -38.09 -3.39
N ASP A 212 19.21 -37.38 -2.29
CA ASP A 212 20.50 -37.47 -1.63
C ASP A 212 20.68 -38.75 -0.76
N TYR A 213 19.56 -39.33 -0.26
CA TYR A 213 19.60 -40.55 0.55
C TYR A 213 19.41 -41.85 -0.29
N THR A 214 19.20 -41.74 -1.62
CA THR A 214 19.22 -42.94 -2.48
C THR A 214 20.64 -43.47 -2.60
N HIS A 215 20.79 -44.80 -2.65
CA HIS A 215 22.09 -45.46 -2.86
C HIS A 215 22.50 -45.52 -4.35
N ASP A 216 21.61 -45.12 -5.23
CA ASP A 216 21.80 -45.12 -6.69
C ASP A 216 22.19 -43.74 -7.19
N ALA A 217 23.07 -43.71 -8.20
CA ALA A 217 23.40 -42.49 -8.91
C ALA A 217 22.20 -42.08 -9.77
N ILE A 218 21.68 -40.85 -9.52
CA ILE A 218 20.55 -40.28 -10.26
C ILE A 218 21.06 -39.11 -11.07
N VAL A 219 20.80 -39.16 -12.40
CA VAL A 219 21.05 -38.09 -13.34
C VAL A 219 19.76 -37.83 -14.11
N ALA A 220 19.20 -36.64 -14.01
CA ALA A 220 18.07 -36.21 -14.83
C ALA A 220 18.56 -35.35 -15.99
N ILE A 221 17.92 -35.49 -17.16
CA ILE A 221 18.23 -34.71 -18.35
C ILE A 221 16.99 -33.94 -18.81
N ASP A 222 17.20 -32.82 -19.48
CA ASP A 222 16.16 -32.05 -20.15
C ASP A 222 15.82 -32.62 -21.55
N GLU A 223 14.89 -31.97 -22.23
CA GLU A 223 14.46 -32.35 -23.61
C GLU A 223 15.58 -32.26 -24.65
N ASN A 224 16.66 -31.54 -24.35
CA ASN A 224 17.82 -31.35 -25.24
C ASN A 224 18.97 -32.30 -24.89
N GLY A 225 18.76 -33.26 -23.97
CA GLY A 225 19.79 -34.18 -23.51
C GLY A 225 20.86 -33.55 -22.61
N ARG A 226 20.56 -32.42 -22.00
CA ARG A 226 21.45 -31.76 -21.04
C ARG A 226 21.08 -32.15 -19.62
N ILE A 227 22.10 -32.31 -18.80
CA ILE A 227 21.92 -32.66 -17.37
C ILE A 227 21.18 -31.50 -16.68
N SER A 228 20.01 -31.77 -16.15
CA SER A 228 19.19 -30.82 -15.36
C SER A 228 19.45 -30.95 -13.87
N THR A 229 19.65 -32.19 -13.35
CA THR A 229 19.84 -32.46 -11.94
C THR A 229 20.67 -33.70 -11.74
N THR A 230 21.53 -33.69 -10.70
CA THR A 230 22.30 -34.84 -10.23
C THR A 230 22.15 -34.97 -8.73
N ASN A 231 22.14 -36.21 -8.18
CA ASN A 231 22.28 -36.42 -6.75
C ASN A 231 23.74 -36.54 -6.33
N GLN A 232 24.00 -36.54 -5.03
CA GLN A 232 25.36 -36.59 -4.49
C GLN A 232 26.14 -37.85 -4.92
N ILE A 233 25.50 -39.00 -5.07
CA ILE A 233 26.12 -40.23 -5.53
C ILE A 233 26.53 -40.12 -6.99
N ALA A 234 25.65 -39.58 -7.85
CA ALA A 234 25.99 -39.30 -9.25
C ALA A 234 27.18 -38.35 -9.38
N GLU A 235 27.23 -37.29 -8.59
CA GLU A 235 28.36 -36.36 -8.58
C GLU A 235 29.68 -37.02 -8.17
N GLN A 236 29.64 -37.95 -7.20
CA GLN A 236 30.83 -38.72 -6.79
C GLN A 236 31.29 -39.67 -7.88
N MET A 237 30.35 -40.32 -8.59
CA MET A 237 30.69 -41.27 -9.66
C MET A 237 31.18 -40.54 -10.93
N LEU A 238 30.68 -39.36 -11.20
CA LEU A 238 31.05 -38.55 -12.36
C LEU A 238 32.32 -37.71 -12.15
N ARG A 239 32.94 -37.76 -11.03
CA ARG A 239 34.11 -36.96 -10.62
C ARG A 239 35.34 -36.98 -11.55
N PRO A 240 35.52 -37.84 -12.57
CA PRO A 240 36.51 -37.59 -13.60
C PRO A 240 36.21 -36.35 -14.49
N ALA A 241 34.90 -35.97 -14.63
CA ALA A 241 34.46 -34.78 -15.30
C ALA A 241 34.44 -33.56 -14.34
N GLN A 242 34.58 -32.35 -14.86
CA GLN A 242 34.62 -31.13 -14.03
C GLN A 242 33.21 -30.62 -13.67
N PRO A 243 32.88 -30.41 -12.37
CA PRO A 243 31.63 -29.75 -11.99
C PRO A 243 31.64 -28.23 -12.38
N PRO A 244 30.46 -27.57 -12.55
CA PRO A 244 29.12 -28.13 -12.35
C PRO A 244 28.65 -28.95 -13.55
N PHE A 245 27.95 -30.05 -13.29
CA PHE A 245 27.41 -30.95 -14.34
C PHE A 245 26.13 -30.39 -14.97
N ALA A 246 25.37 -29.57 -14.25
CA ALA A 246 24.16 -28.96 -14.75
C ALA A 246 24.38 -28.14 -16.02
N GLY A 247 23.59 -28.40 -17.05
CA GLY A 247 23.68 -27.76 -18.36
C GLY A 247 24.62 -28.42 -19.35
N GLN A 248 25.48 -29.40 -18.92
CA GLN A 248 26.35 -30.15 -19.81
C GLN A 248 25.55 -31.22 -20.58
N PRO A 249 25.89 -31.51 -21.86
CA PRO A 249 25.32 -32.63 -22.58
C PRO A 249 25.68 -33.96 -21.86
N ILE A 250 24.70 -34.85 -21.71
CA ILE A 250 24.90 -36.14 -21.02
C ILE A 250 25.98 -36.98 -21.74
N GLU A 251 26.05 -36.90 -23.06
CA GLU A 251 27.02 -37.64 -23.89
C GLU A 251 28.48 -37.25 -23.63
N GLU A 252 28.74 -36.01 -23.19
CA GLU A 252 30.09 -35.55 -22.84
C GLU A 252 30.51 -36.04 -21.44
N VAL A 253 29.53 -36.26 -20.56
CA VAL A 253 29.79 -36.68 -19.15
C VAL A 253 29.76 -38.21 -19.03
N LEU A 254 28.93 -38.90 -19.82
CA LEU A 254 28.79 -40.37 -19.91
C LEU A 254 28.92 -40.83 -21.37
N PRO A 255 30.12 -40.92 -21.93
CA PRO A 255 30.31 -41.12 -23.36
C PRO A 255 29.91 -42.52 -23.90
N ASN A 256 29.39 -43.41 -23.08
CA ASN A 256 29.01 -44.78 -23.46
C ASN A 256 27.52 -45.11 -23.14
N THR A 257 26.68 -44.13 -23.08
CA THR A 257 25.23 -44.33 -22.89
C THR A 257 24.47 -44.17 -24.19
#